data_28b067960e70975ca4f9b903d7ee97bf
#
_entry.id   28b067960e70975ca4f9b903d7ee97bf
#
_cell.length_a   1.000
_cell.length_b   1.000
_cell.length_c   1.000
_cell.angle_alpha   90.00
_cell.angle_beta   90.00
_cell.angle_gamma   90.00
#
_symmetry.space_group_name_H-M   'P 1'
#
loop_
_entity.id
_entity.type
_entity.pdbx_description
1 polymer ?
#
loop_
_entity_poly.entity_id
_entity_poly.type
_entity_poly.pdbx_seq_one_letter_code
_entity_poly.pdbx_strand_id
1 'polypeptide(L)'
;MLNANGFYRNEISGNISASPIRLNAISDLSDRKNVNINLLTHLEYERAVWLTQTEDMTVKAAKKQASQEIFKAFYADYDNENLEDLDLFGTEEGDEILLAISIIMQVGRSEGEFSLALSDLANDIEKDGIWNDSIQKADFADNAFRANLSEI
;
A
#
# COMPACT_ATOMS: atom_id res chain seq x y z
N MET A 1 -8.41 -6.80 -12.71
CA MET A 1 -8.86 -6.35 -11.38
C MET A 1 -8.90 -7.56 -10.47
N LEU A 2 -8.27 -7.48 -9.32
CA LEU A 2 -8.14 -8.54 -8.33
C LEU A 2 -8.61 -8.02 -6.97
N ASN A 3 -9.19 -8.90 -6.16
CA ASN A 3 -9.64 -8.59 -4.82
C ASN A 3 -9.27 -9.76 -3.89
N ALA A 4 -8.60 -9.46 -2.79
CA ALA A 4 -8.35 -10.37 -1.68
C ALA A 4 -9.16 -9.93 -0.48
N ASN A 5 -9.80 -10.90 0.17
CA ASN A 5 -10.52 -10.70 1.43
C ASN A 5 -10.16 -11.85 2.36
N GLY A 6 -9.49 -11.56 3.45
CA GLY A 6 -9.03 -12.62 4.35
C GLY A 6 -8.28 -12.09 5.56
N PHE A 7 -7.83 -13.03 6.37
CA PHE A 7 -7.04 -12.73 7.55
C PHE A 7 -5.57 -12.57 7.14
N TYR A 8 -4.87 -11.67 7.81
CA TYR A 8 -3.45 -11.39 7.56
C TYR A 8 -2.63 -11.68 8.82
N ARG A 9 -1.34 -11.91 8.63
CA ARG A 9 -0.39 -11.94 9.73
C ARG A 9 0.08 -10.52 10.01
N ASN A 10 -0.11 -10.08 11.25
CA ASN A 10 0.41 -8.79 11.69
C ASN A 10 1.93 -8.86 11.79
N GLU A 11 2.65 -8.00 11.10
CA GLU A 11 4.11 -8.04 10.98
C GLU A 11 4.83 -7.68 12.29
N ILE A 12 4.13 -7.00 13.21
CA ILE A 12 4.69 -6.61 14.51
C ILE A 12 4.54 -7.73 15.52
N SER A 13 3.33 -8.29 15.65
CA SER A 13 3.03 -9.30 16.67
C SER A 13 3.26 -10.73 16.20
N GLY A 14 3.34 -10.95 14.88
CA GLY A 14 3.38 -12.28 14.27
C GLY A 14 2.07 -13.06 14.36
N ASN A 15 1.02 -12.48 14.93
CA ASN A 15 -0.28 -13.14 15.09
C ASN A 15 -1.15 -12.98 13.85
N ILE A 16 -2.06 -13.94 13.66
CA ILE A 16 -3.13 -13.81 12.66
C ILE A 16 -4.17 -12.82 13.17
N SER A 17 -4.63 -11.92 12.30
CA SER A 17 -5.69 -10.95 12.62
C SER A 17 -6.98 -11.66 13.03
N ALA A 18 -7.74 -11.06 13.94
CA ALA A 18 -9.07 -11.54 14.33
C ALA A 18 -10.16 -11.08 13.35
N SER A 19 -9.87 -10.02 12.57
CA SER A 19 -10.77 -9.49 11.55
C SER A 19 -10.14 -9.58 10.17
N PRO A 20 -10.95 -9.84 9.11
CA PRO A 20 -10.43 -9.85 7.75
C PRO A 20 -10.14 -8.43 7.25
N ILE A 21 -9.14 -8.32 6.39
CA ILE A 21 -8.88 -7.11 5.58
C ILE A 21 -9.27 -7.37 4.12
N ARG A 22 -9.72 -6.32 3.43
CA ARG A 22 -9.94 -6.35 1.99
C ARG A 22 -8.89 -5.51 1.30
N LEU A 23 -8.19 -6.12 0.35
CA LEU A 23 -7.19 -5.45 -0.48
C LEU A 23 -7.52 -5.64 -1.96
N ASN A 24 -7.22 -4.64 -2.76
CA ASN A 24 -7.43 -4.65 -4.20
C ASN A 24 -6.09 -4.57 -4.93
N ALA A 25 -6.08 -5.02 -6.18
CA ALA A 25 -4.97 -4.82 -7.12
C ALA A 25 -5.47 -4.77 -8.56
N ILE A 26 -4.72 -4.10 -9.41
CA ILE A 26 -4.87 -4.13 -10.86
C ILE A 26 -3.58 -4.64 -11.47
N SER A 27 -3.67 -5.72 -12.25
CA SER A 27 -2.50 -6.34 -12.87
C SER A 27 -2.89 -6.96 -14.22
N ASP A 28 -1.94 -6.97 -15.15
CA ASP A 28 -2.02 -7.75 -16.38
C ASP A 28 -1.57 -9.19 -16.06
N LEU A 29 -2.48 -10.12 -16.28
CA LEU A 29 -2.27 -11.55 -15.98
C LEU A 29 -1.80 -12.36 -17.19
N SER A 30 -1.60 -11.74 -18.36
CA SER A 30 -1.27 -12.45 -19.60
C SER A 30 0.03 -13.24 -19.51
N ASP A 31 1.03 -12.70 -18.82
CA ASP A 31 2.37 -13.28 -18.69
C ASP A 31 2.80 -13.55 -17.23
N ARG A 32 1.86 -13.37 -16.26
CA ARG A 32 2.14 -13.53 -14.84
C ARG A 32 1.66 -14.86 -14.29
N LYS A 33 2.51 -15.50 -13.47
CA LYS A 33 2.16 -16.71 -12.73
C LYS A 33 1.69 -16.40 -11.30
N ASN A 34 2.21 -15.32 -10.71
CA ASN A 34 1.93 -14.89 -9.35
C ASN A 34 1.62 -13.40 -9.31
N VAL A 35 0.77 -13.00 -8.40
CA VAL A 35 0.47 -11.60 -8.07
C VAL A 35 0.38 -11.50 -6.55
N ASN A 36 1.20 -10.65 -5.97
CA ASN A 36 1.09 -10.31 -4.55
C ASN A 36 0.09 -9.15 -4.39
N ILE A 37 -0.91 -9.36 -3.55
CA ILE A 37 -1.87 -8.31 -3.21
C ILE A 37 -1.49 -7.80 -1.82
N ASN A 38 -1.02 -6.56 -1.77
CA ASN A 38 -0.48 -5.91 -0.58
C ASN A 38 -1.11 -4.52 -0.38
N LEU A 39 -0.71 -3.81 0.66
CA LEU A 39 -1.26 -2.48 0.95
C LEU A 39 -0.93 -1.45 -0.15
N LEU A 40 0.25 -1.53 -0.78
CA LEU A 40 0.62 -0.60 -1.86
C LEU A 40 -0.20 -0.86 -3.13
N THR A 41 -0.45 -2.13 -3.48
CA THR A 41 -1.36 -2.45 -4.60
C THR A 41 -2.79 -1.98 -4.34
N HIS A 42 -3.23 -1.95 -3.07
CA HIS A 42 -4.55 -1.43 -2.71
C HIS A 42 -4.65 0.08 -2.95
N LEU A 43 -3.64 0.84 -2.53
CA LEU A 43 -3.57 2.29 -2.77
C LEU A 43 -3.45 2.59 -4.28
N GLU A 44 -2.59 1.86 -4.99
CA GLU A 44 -2.43 1.97 -6.44
C GLU A 44 -3.76 1.74 -7.19
N TYR A 45 -4.54 0.75 -6.76
CA TYR A 45 -5.78 0.38 -7.41
C TYR A 45 -6.76 1.55 -7.51
N GLU A 46 -7.07 2.21 -6.41
CA GLU A 46 -8.05 3.32 -6.39
C GLU A 46 -7.56 4.47 -7.28
N ARG A 47 -6.29 4.84 -7.18
CA ARG A 47 -5.68 5.89 -8.00
C ARG A 47 -5.64 5.53 -9.49
N ALA A 48 -5.23 4.32 -9.84
CA ALA A 48 -5.15 3.89 -11.24
C ALA A 48 -6.54 3.80 -11.89
N VAL A 49 -7.56 3.34 -11.15
CA VAL A 49 -8.95 3.34 -11.62
C VAL A 49 -9.44 4.76 -11.90
N TRP A 50 -9.18 5.71 -11.01
CA TRP A 50 -9.55 7.10 -11.21
C TRP A 50 -8.87 7.70 -12.45
N LEU A 51 -7.57 7.48 -12.63
CA LEU A 51 -6.80 7.96 -13.79
C LEU A 51 -7.32 7.38 -15.11
N THR A 52 -7.70 6.10 -15.13
CA THR A 52 -8.24 5.48 -16.34
C THR A 52 -9.65 5.97 -16.69
N GLN A 53 -10.47 6.24 -15.68
CA GLN A 53 -11.88 6.64 -15.90
C GLN A 53 -12.05 8.14 -16.12
N THR A 54 -11.18 8.96 -15.54
CA THR A 54 -11.33 10.43 -15.53
C THR A 54 -10.36 11.11 -16.48
N GLU A 55 -9.12 10.62 -16.58
CA GLU A 55 -8.05 11.20 -17.40
C GLU A 55 -7.82 10.43 -18.72
N ASP A 56 -8.66 9.43 -19.00
CA ASP A 56 -8.58 8.58 -20.22
C ASP A 56 -7.19 7.94 -20.42
N MET A 57 -6.51 7.63 -19.34
CA MET A 57 -5.20 6.99 -19.38
C MET A 57 -5.29 5.49 -19.65
N THR A 58 -4.28 4.94 -20.33
CA THR A 58 -4.16 3.48 -20.39
C THR A 58 -3.85 2.91 -19.01
N VAL A 59 -4.29 1.69 -18.72
CA VAL A 59 -4.04 1.01 -17.44
C VAL A 59 -2.55 1.01 -17.09
N LYS A 60 -1.68 0.73 -18.06
CA LYS A 60 -0.23 0.74 -17.85
C LYS A 60 0.29 2.11 -17.43
N ALA A 61 -0.13 3.17 -18.11
CA ALA A 61 0.29 4.54 -17.77
C ALA A 61 -0.27 4.98 -16.41
N ALA A 62 -1.52 4.65 -16.12
CA ALA A 62 -2.17 4.93 -14.85
C ALA A 62 -1.47 4.24 -13.67
N LYS A 63 -1.14 2.95 -13.82
CA LYS A 63 -0.37 2.21 -12.80
C LYS A 63 1.00 2.83 -12.54
N LYS A 64 1.75 3.14 -13.60
CA LYS A 64 3.06 3.79 -13.48
C LYS A 64 2.97 5.10 -12.72
N GLN A 65 2.02 5.95 -13.07
CA GLN A 65 1.82 7.22 -12.37
C GLN A 65 1.41 7.00 -10.91
N ALA A 66 0.43 6.12 -10.66
CA ALA A 66 -0.05 5.83 -9.31
C ALA A 66 1.06 5.29 -8.41
N SER A 67 1.90 4.36 -8.89
CA SER A 67 3.01 3.82 -8.10
C SER A 67 4.02 4.89 -7.70
N GLN A 68 4.39 5.78 -8.62
CA GLN A 68 5.30 6.90 -8.35
C GLN A 68 4.71 7.89 -7.32
N GLU A 69 3.42 8.20 -7.43
CA GLU A 69 2.70 9.07 -6.49
C GLU A 69 2.65 8.45 -5.08
N ILE A 70 2.42 7.12 -4.98
CA ILE A 70 2.40 6.40 -3.71
C ILE A 70 3.77 6.41 -3.04
N PHE A 71 4.85 6.04 -3.75
CA PHE A 71 6.19 6.08 -3.15
C PHE A 71 6.54 7.49 -2.68
N LYS A 72 6.20 8.51 -3.46
CA LYS A 72 6.39 9.91 -3.08
C LYS A 72 5.58 10.28 -1.83
N ALA A 73 4.35 9.79 -1.69
CA ALA A 73 3.52 10.02 -0.51
C ALA A 73 4.17 9.49 0.78
N PHE A 74 4.88 8.36 0.69
CA PHE A 74 5.64 7.77 1.80
C PHE A 74 7.10 8.25 1.87
N TYR A 75 7.48 9.28 1.12
CA TYR A 75 8.85 9.80 1.06
C TYR A 75 9.91 8.77 0.65
N ALA A 76 9.51 7.73 -0.07
CA ALA A 76 10.42 6.72 -0.61
C ALA A 76 10.91 7.16 -2.00
N ASP A 77 12.23 7.19 -2.17
CA ASP A 77 12.87 7.43 -3.48
C ASP A 77 13.08 6.08 -4.18
N TYR A 78 12.01 5.52 -4.68
CA TYR A 78 11.99 4.22 -5.34
C TYR A 78 11.06 4.25 -6.55
N ASP A 79 11.45 3.63 -7.64
CA ASP A 79 10.68 3.55 -8.89
C ASP A 79 10.41 2.08 -9.24
N ASN A 80 9.17 1.65 -9.08
CA ASN A 80 8.69 0.34 -9.49
C ASN A 80 7.28 0.46 -10.05
N GLU A 81 7.10 0.02 -11.29
CA GLU A 81 5.81 0.07 -11.99
C GLU A 81 4.86 -1.08 -11.60
N ASN A 82 5.38 -2.11 -10.92
CA ASN A 82 4.65 -3.35 -10.62
C ASN A 82 4.67 -3.63 -9.11
N LEU A 83 3.83 -2.94 -8.36
CA LEU A 83 3.72 -3.12 -6.90
C LEU A 83 3.27 -4.54 -6.50
N GLU A 84 2.67 -5.26 -7.44
CA GLU A 84 2.30 -6.66 -7.29
C GLU A 84 3.47 -7.65 -7.35
N ASP A 85 4.68 -7.19 -7.66
CA ASP A 85 5.90 -8.01 -7.58
C ASP A 85 6.54 -7.94 -6.19
N LEU A 86 6.20 -6.94 -5.38
CA LEU A 86 6.75 -6.76 -4.04
C LEU A 86 6.24 -7.82 -3.07
N ASP A 87 7.16 -8.39 -2.28
CA ASP A 87 6.89 -9.47 -1.32
C ASP A 87 7.33 -9.05 0.09
N LEU A 88 6.43 -9.16 1.07
CA LEU A 88 6.73 -8.88 2.49
C LEU A 88 7.84 -9.77 3.07
N PHE A 89 8.14 -10.89 2.43
CA PHE A 89 9.21 -11.82 2.81
C PHE A 89 10.42 -11.75 1.89
N GLY A 90 10.40 -10.84 0.90
CA GLY A 90 11.50 -10.60 0.00
C GLY A 90 12.64 -9.82 0.66
N THR A 91 13.74 -9.68 -0.08
CA THR A 91 14.96 -9.01 0.40
C THR A 91 15.48 -7.94 -0.56
N GLU A 92 14.70 -7.62 -1.57
CA GLU A 92 15.00 -6.52 -2.47
C GLU A 92 14.58 -5.19 -1.84
N GLU A 93 15.15 -4.09 -2.28
CA GLU A 93 14.88 -2.76 -1.74
C GLU A 93 13.37 -2.42 -1.69
N GLY A 94 12.63 -2.75 -2.73
CA GLY A 94 11.18 -2.52 -2.77
C GLY A 94 10.41 -3.35 -1.74
N ASP A 95 10.85 -4.58 -1.46
CA ASP A 95 10.26 -5.46 -0.46
C ASP A 95 10.47 -4.89 0.94
N GLU A 96 11.69 -4.38 1.22
CA GLU A 96 12.01 -3.72 2.49
C GLU A 96 11.19 -2.45 2.70
N ILE A 97 10.97 -1.65 1.64
CA ILE A 97 10.10 -0.46 1.68
C ILE A 97 8.65 -0.88 1.97
N LEU A 98 8.13 -1.89 1.28
CA LEU A 98 6.78 -2.43 1.53
C LEU A 98 6.63 -2.87 2.99
N LEU A 99 7.60 -3.64 3.51
CA LEU A 99 7.59 -4.11 4.90
C LEU A 99 7.62 -2.95 5.89
N ALA A 100 8.50 -1.96 5.68
CA ALA A 100 8.60 -0.80 6.54
C ALA A 100 7.28 0.00 6.59
N ILE A 101 6.67 0.27 5.43
CA ILE A 101 5.38 0.97 5.36
C ILE A 101 4.29 0.15 6.05
N SER A 102 4.24 -1.17 5.83
CA SER A 102 3.26 -2.06 6.45
C SER A 102 3.36 -2.04 7.97
N ILE A 103 4.56 -2.11 8.53
CA ILE A 103 4.81 -2.04 9.96
C ILE A 103 4.38 -0.68 10.52
N ILE A 104 4.80 0.43 9.92
CA ILE A 104 4.47 1.79 10.38
C ILE A 104 2.96 2.03 10.36
N MET A 105 2.28 1.53 9.35
CA MET A 105 0.82 1.62 9.25
C MET A 105 0.08 0.83 10.34
N GLN A 106 0.69 -0.23 10.88
CA GLN A 106 0.08 -1.09 11.91
C GLN A 106 0.44 -0.69 13.34
N VAL A 107 1.60 -0.06 13.55
CA VAL A 107 2.07 0.33 14.91
C VAL A 107 1.01 1.14 15.64
N GLY A 108 0.67 0.70 16.86
CA GLY A 108 -0.24 1.38 17.76
C GLY A 108 -1.72 1.39 17.31
N ARG A 109 -2.06 0.66 16.25
CA ARG A 109 -3.44 0.54 15.75
C ARG A 109 -4.03 -0.83 16.02
N SER A 110 -5.30 -0.86 16.38
CA SER A 110 -6.13 -2.06 16.26
C SER A 110 -6.36 -2.41 14.78
N GLU A 111 -6.82 -3.62 14.50
CA GLU A 111 -7.13 -4.06 13.13
C GLU A 111 -8.16 -3.18 12.43
N GLY A 112 -9.18 -2.71 13.18
CA GLY A 112 -10.19 -1.80 12.66
C GLY A 112 -9.60 -0.41 12.33
N GLU A 113 -8.74 0.12 13.19
CA GLU A 113 -8.05 1.40 12.96
C GLU A 113 -7.06 1.31 11.79
N PHE A 114 -6.37 0.18 11.65
CA PHE A 114 -5.50 -0.06 10.48
C PHE A 114 -6.31 -0.10 9.19
N SER A 115 -7.41 -0.86 9.14
CA SER A 115 -8.28 -0.93 7.96
C SER A 115 -8.89 0.42 7.60
N LEU A 116 -9.29 1.22 8.61
CA LEU A 116 -9.82 2.56 8.41
C LEU A 116 -8.73 3.50 7.88
N ALA A 117 -7.55 3.52 8.49
CA ALA A 117 -6.44 4.35 8.06
C ALA A 117 -6.01 4.07 6.62
N LEU A 118 -6.00 2.77 6.22
CA LEU A 118 -5.70 2.38 4.84
C LEU A 118 -6.77 2.85 3.86
N SER A 119 -8.04 2.73 4.23
CA SER A 119 -9.17 3.20 3.41
C SER A 119 -9.18 4.72 3.25
N ASP A 120 -8.95 5.45 4.34
CA ASP A 120 -8.91 6.91 4.33
C ASP A 120 -7.74 7.42 3.47
N LEU A 121 -6.58 6.78 3.57
CA LEU A 121 -5.42 7.10 2.73
C LEU A 121 -5.69 6.82 1.24
N ALA A 122 -6.33 5.68 0.92
CA ALA A 122 -6.70 5.35 -0.45
C ALA A 122 -7.64 6.41 -1.04
N ASN A 123 -8.64 6.84 -0.28
CA ASN A 123 -9.57 7.90 -0.68
C ASN A 123 -8.90 9.28 -0.84
N ASP A 124 -7.91 9.58 0.01
CA ASP A 124 -7.18 10.86 -0.06
C ASP A 124 -6.31 10.95 -1.31
N ILE A 125 -5.63 9.86 -1.68
CA ILE A 125 -4.75 9.79 -2.85
C ILE A 125 -5.53 9.62 -4.17
N GLU A 126 -6.73 9.06 -4.14
CA GLU A 126 -7.51 8.64 -5.32
C GLU A 126 -7.54 9.70 -6.44
N LYS A 127 -7.81 10.96 -6.11
CA LYS A 127 -8.14 11.99 -7.11
C LYS A 127 -6.95 12.78 -7.63
N ASP A 128 -6.00 13.10 -6.77
CA ASP A 128 -4.87 13.98 -7.11
C ASP A 128 -3.49 13.33 -6.94
N GLY A 129 -3.43 12.11 -6.40
CA GLY A 129 -2.18 11.39 -6.17
C GLY A 129 -1.36 11.96 -5.00
N ILE A 130 -1.95 12.79 -4.15
CA ILE A 130 -1.26 13.48 -3.07
C ILE A 130 -1.89 13.06 -1.74
N TRP A 131 -1.05 12.64 -0.81
CA TRP A 131 -1.48 12.48 0.57
C TRP A 131 -1.63 13.85 1.24
N ASN A 132 -2.84 14.35 1.38
CA ASN A 132 -3.14 15.70 1.87
C ASN A 132 -3.44 15.73 3.38
N ASP A 133 -3.93 14.63 3.96
CA ASP A 133 -4.31 14.55 5.38
C ASP A 133 -3.11 14.75 6.30
N SER A 134 -2.99 15.95 6.86
CA SER A 134 -1.88 16.32 7.75
C SER A 134 -1.90 15.57 9.07
N ILE A 135 -3.08 15.13 9.55
CA ILE A 135 -3.23 14.37 10.79
C ILE A 135 -2.70 12.95 10.57
N GLN A 136 -3.14 12.30 9.50
CA GLN A 136 -2.62 10.97 9.16
C GLN A 136 -1.11 10.97 8.89
N LYS A 137 -0.60 12.01 8.23
CA LYS A 137 0.87 12.15 8.04
C LYS A 137 1.62 12.28 9.36
N ALA A 138 1.10 13.06 10.31
CA ALA A 138 1.69 13.19 11.63
C ALA A 138 1.66 11.86 12.39
N ASP A 139 0.54 11.15 12.35
CA ASP A 139 0.41 9.82 12.97
C ASP A 139 1.38 8.80 12.35
N PHE A 140 1.54 8.83 11.02
CA PHE A 140 2.49 7.96 10.33
C PHE A 140 3.93 8.27 10.76
N ALA A 141 4.31 9.55 10.85
CA ALA A 141 5.64 9.95 11.31
C ALA A 141 5.90 9.56 12.77
N ASP A 142 4.92 9.74 13.65
CA ASP A 142 4.99 9.32 15.05
C ASP A 142 5.11 7.78 15.17
N ASN A 143 4.39 7.05 14.34
CA ASN A 143 4.47 5.59 14.30
C ASN A 143 5.81 5.11 13.75
N ALA A 144 6.38 5.77 12.75
CA ALA A 144 7.71 5.47 12.24
C ALA A 144 8.78 5.64 13.34
N PHE A 145 8.64 6.69 14.16
CA PHE A 145 9.53 6.89 15.31
C PHE A 145 9.35 5.79 16.37
N ARG A 146 8.11 5.34 16.62
CA ARG A 146 7.79 4.28 17.60
C ARG A 146 8.18 2.89 17.12
N ALA A 147 8.13 2.65 15.82
CA ALA A 147 8.38 1.33 15.24
C ALA A 147 9.79 0.82 15.51
N ASN A 148 10.77 1.74 15.75
CA ASN A 148 12.18 1.40 15.97
C ASN A 148 12.66 0.28 15.03
N LEU A 149 12.56 0.54 13.71
CA LEU A 149 12.80 -0.45 12.65
C LEU A 149 14.17 -1.15 12.75
N SER A 150 15.08 -0.62 13.56
CA SER A 150 16.39 -1.25 13.82
C SER A 150 16.34 -2.46 14.76
N GLU A 151 15.19 -2.73 15.40
CA GLU A 151 14.99 -3.86 16.31
C GLU A 151 14.12 -4.98 15.71
N ILE A 152 13.67 -4.78 14.49
CA ILE A 152 12.89 -5.75 13.71
C ILE A 152 13.82 -6.49 12.77
#